data_9193833db3de92eacb7494d62dcc9ae7
#
_entry.id   9193833db3de92eacb7494d62dcc9ae7
#
_cell.length_a   1.000
_cell.length_b   1.000
_cell.length_c   1.000
_cell.angle_alpha   90.00
_cell.angle_beta   90.00
_cell.angle_gamma   90.00
#
_symmetry.space_group_name_H-M   'P 1'
#
loop_
_entity.id
_entity.type
_entity.pdbx_description
1 polymer ?
#
loop_
_entity_poly.entity_id
_entity_poly.type
_entity_poly.pdbx_seq_one_letter_code
_entity_poly.pdbx_strand_id
1 'polypeptide(L)'
;MPQYLETFLAMSKKVLVEYSRYPIAFVALFVQIFLIIVLFVITSFAFETPGTGQAQTTRFAAMMAYGFVTNIILSFTLWEIGFSIREEQVRGTLESLYLSPTNKFSNLLSRVFAILLWTAAISIGGLLLVSGLVGGLPVNNLGKALFVLLMTTTGFLGFGFIFAGITIRLKETAQILVNGVQFFFMIFSAQVFPFSVLPLAVQDYVSRWLPVSYCVDLFRTTLIGEAPELLPNDVLVEYAIVIAFGIVSPIIGYFYYNWIDRKARTEGTLGEY
;
A
#
# COMPACT_ATOMS: atom_id res chain seq x y z
N MET A 1 26.68 -9.87 -10.55
CA MET A 1 26.20 -9.00 -9.48
C MET A 1 26.17 -7.51 -9.84
N PRO A 2 27.16 -6.92 -10.52
CA PRO A 2 27.12 -5.48 -10.83
C PRO A 2 25.92 -5.06 -11.69
N GLN A 3 25.52 -5.86 -12.66
CA GLN A 3 24.43 -5.51 -13.59
C GLN A 3 23.06 -5.27 -12.92
N TYR A 4 22.68 -6.04 -11.89
CA TYR A 4 21.40 -5.86 -11.18
C TYR A 4 21.38 -4.58 -10.36
N LEU A 5 22.50 -4.25 -9.72
CA LEU A 5 22.62 -3.05 -8.90
C LEU A 5 22.64 -1.78 -9.77
N GLU A 6 23.36 -1.83 -10.89
CA GLU A 6 23.41 -0.72 -11.86
C GLU A 6 22.04 -0.46 -12.49
N THR A 7 21.32 -1.51 -12.88
CA THR A 7 19.96 -1.39 -13.40
C THR A 7 19.02 -0.81 -12.34
N PHE A 8 19.10 -1.29 -11.11
CA PHE A 8 18.30 -0.78 -9.99
C PHE A 8 18.57 0.69 -9.74
N LEU A 9 19.83 1.10 -9.65
CA LEU A 9 20.23 2.50 -9.43
C LEU A 9 19.81 3.42 -10.59
N ALA A 10 20.00 2.96 -11.84
CA ALA A 10 19.62 3.73 -13.03
C ALA A 10 18.11 3.95 -13.09
N MET A 11 17.31 2.92 -12.82
CA MET A 11 15.86 3.03 -12.81
C MET A 11 15.34 3.86 -11.61
N SER A 12 15.91 3.70 -10.42
CA SER A 12 15.59 4.54 -9.28
C SER A 12 15.89 6.01 -9.55
N LYS A 13 17.03 6.30 -10.21
CA LYS A 13 17.37 7.65 -10.64
C LYS A 13 16.40 8.20 -11.69
N LYS A 14 15.99 7.36 -12.67
CA LYS A 14 14.97 7.73 -13.67
C LYS A 14 13.70 8.22 -12.99
N VAL A 15 13.17 7.43 -12.04
CA VAL A 15 11.93 7.75 -11.31
C VAL A 15 12.09 9.05 -10.50
N LEU A 16 13.20 9.22 -9.77
CA LEU A 16 13.46 10.46 -9.03
C LEU A 16 13.53 11.70 -9.94
N VAL A 17 14.16 11.58 -11.11
CA VAL A 17 14.22 12.67 -12.10
C VAL A 17 12.86 12.95 -12.71
N GLU A 18 12.05 11.92 -13.01
CA GLU A 18 10.70 12.06 -13.54
C GLU A 18 9.81 12.86 -12.58
N TYR A 19 9.84 12.52 -11.30
CA TYR A 19 9.11 13.26 -10.26
C TYR A 19 9.62 14.69 -10.05
N SER A 20 10.93 14.92 -10.10
CA SER A 20 11.47 16.27 -9.99
C SER A 20 11.12 17.18 -11.19
N ARG A 21 10.86 16.57 -12.33
CA ARG A 21 10.48 17.27 -13.58
C ARG A 21 9.00 17.71 -13.61
N TYR A 22 8.14 17.03 -12.85
CA TYR A 22 6.71 17.30 -12.79
C TYR A 22 6.23 17.67 -11.37
N PRO A 23 6.73 18.77 -10.78
CA PRO A 23 6.42 19.15 -9.41
C PRO A 23 4.93 19.43 -9.20
N ILE A 24 4.20 19.85 -10.23
CA ILE A 24 2.76 20.13 -10.17
C ILE A 24 1.96 18.86 -9.88
N ALA A 25 2.32 17.73 -10.51
CA ALA A 25 1.67 16.44 -10.24
C ALA A 25 1.88 15.99 -8.80
N PHE A 26 3.09 16.22 -8.26
CA PHE A 26 3.40 15.95 -6.86
C PHE A 26 2.58 16.81 -5.91
N VAL A 27 2.52 18.12 -6.16
CA VAL A 27 1.73 19.05 -5.34
C VAL A 27 0.24 18.67 -5.38
N ALA A 28 -0.30 18.32 -6.55
CA ALA A 28 -1.69 17.91 -6.69
C ALA A 28 -2.00 16.65 -5.87
N LEU A 29 -1.13 15.65 -5.92
CA LEU A 29 -1.26 14.42 -5.15
C LEU A 29 -1.16 14.70 -3.64
N PHE A 30 -0.22 15.54 -3.22
CA PHE A 30 -0.08 15.95 -1.82
C PHE A 30 -1.34 16.68 -1.34
N VAL A 31 -1.88 17.62 -2.12
CA VAL A 31 -3.13 18.33 -1.80
C VAL A 31 -4.31 17.37 -1.70
N GLN A 32 -4.43 16.41 -2.62
CA GLN A 32 -5.50 15.41 -2.58
C GLN A 32 -5.44 14.59 -1.30
N ILE A 33 -4.26 14.08 -0.92
CA ILE A 33 -4.09 13.30 0.30
C ILE A 33 -4.32 14.15 1.54
N PHE A 34 -3.84 15.40 1.53
CA PHE A 34 -4.10 16.37 2.58
C PHE A 34 -5.60 16.58 2.83
N LEU A 35 -6.39 16.76 1.77
CA LEU A 35 -7.86 16.93 1.88
C LEU A 35 -8.53 15.69 2.48
N ILE A 36 -8.08 14.49 2.11
CA ILE A 36 -8.59 13.23 2.68
C ILE A 36 -8.25 13.15 4.18
N ILE A 37 -7.02 13.52 4.57
CA ILE A 37 -6.60 13.53 5.96
C ILE A 37 -7.41 14.54 6.77
N VAL A 38 -7.61 15.74 6.25
CA VAL A 38 -8.45 16.77 6.89
C VAL A 38 -9.88 16.27 7.07
N LEU A 39 -10.42 15.57 6.07
CA LEU A 39 -11.74 14.94 6.18
C LEU A 39 -11.80 13.94 7.33
N PHE A 40 -10.78 13.11 7.51
CA PHE A 40 -10.71 12.15 8.64
C PHE A 40 -10.62 12.86 9.99
N VAL A 41 -9.85 13.94 10.08
CA VAL A 41 -9.78 14.75 11.30
C VAL A 41 -11.14 15.37 11.62
N ILE A 42 -11.82 15.95 10.63
CA ILE A 42 -13.17 16.49 10.82
C ILE A 42 -14.13 15.39 11.25
N THR A 43 -14.05 14.22 10.65
CA THR A 43 -14.88 13.07 11.00
C THR A 43 -14.61 12.61 12.44
N SER A 44 -13.34 12.64 12.90
CA SER A 44 -13.01 12.29 14.29
C SER A 44 -13.67 13.22 15.31
N PHE A 45 -13.80 14.50 15.00
CA PHE A 45 -14.53 15.46 15.83
C PHE A 45 -16.07 15.20 15.82
N ALA A 46 -16.61 14.71 14.71
CA ALA A 46 -18.04 14.36 14.63
C ALA A 46 -18.42 13.17 15.50
N PHE A 47 -17.45 12.30 15.84
CA PHE A 47 -17.64 11.18 16.78
C PHE A 47 -17.36 11.56 18.23
N GLU A 48 -17.07 12.83 18.54
CA GLU A 48 -17.02 13.30 19.92
C GLU A 48 -18.42 13.21 20.56
N THR A 49 -18.56 12.30 21.51
CA THR A 49 -19.73 12.30 22.39
C THR A 49 -19.53 13.33 23.50
N PRO A 50 -20.57 14.13 23.85
CA PRO A 50 -20.48 15.06 24.97
C PRO A 50 -20.04 14.33 26.25
N GLY A 51 -18.82 14.64 26.74
CA GLY A 51 -18.29 14.04 27.98
C GLY A 51 -17.09 13.09 27.79
N THR A 52 -16.70 12.73 26.57
CA THR A 52 -15.60 11.76 26.34
C THR A 52 -14.21 12.40 26.22
N GLY A 53 -14.12 13.71 26.12
CA GLY A 53 -12.85 14.45 26.18
C GLY A 53 -11.90 14.27 24.99
N GLN A 54 -10.94 15.16 24.91
CA GLN A 54 -9.93 15.25 23.84
C GLN A 54 -9.13 13.94 23.59
N ALA A 55 -8.97 13.11 24.62
CA ALA A 55 -8.24 11.84 24.51
C ALA A 55 -8.90 10.84 23.54
N GLN A 56 -10.22 10.78 23.49
CA GLN A 56 -10.92 9.87 22.58
C GLN A 56 -10.86 10.34 21.13
N THR A 57 -10.99 11.65 20.90
CA THR A 57 -10.82 12.25 19.56
C THR A 57 -9.42 12.00 19.02
N THR A 58 -8.39 12.19 19.85
CA THR A 58 -7.00 11.90 19.47
C THR A 58 -6.80 10.42 19.13
N ARG A 59 -7.41 9.51 19.88
CA ARG A 59 -7.37 8.06 19.62
C ARG A 59 -8.01 7.71 18.28
N PHE A 60 -9.21 8.20 17.99
CA PHE A 60 -9.90 7.99 16.72
C PHE A 60 -9.09 8.55 15.54
N ALA A 61 -8.61 9.78 15.68
CA ALA A 61 -7.76 10.40 14.67
C ALA A 61 -6.49 9.59 14.40
N ALA A 62 -5.84 9.06 15.46
CA ALA A 62 -4.67 8.20 15.35
C ALA A 62 -4.99 6.90 14.61
N MET A 63 -6.10 6.23 14.97
CA MET A 63 -6.53 5.01 14.30
C MET A 63 -6.78 5.22 12.81
N MET A 64 -7.47 6.29 12.44
CA MET A 64 -7.72 6.65 11.05
C MET A 64 -6.42 7.00 10.31
N ALA A 65 -5.59 7.84 10.89
CA ALA A 65 -4.34 8.30 10.25
C ALA A 65 -3.35 7.14 10.02
N TYR A 66 -3.14 6.28 11.02
CA TYR A 66 -2.25 5.13 10.89
C TYR A 66 -2.79 4.08 9.91
N GLY A 67 -4.10 3.81 9.92
CA GLY A 67 -4.70 2.92 8.96
C GLY A 67 -4.64 3.46 7.53
N PHE A 68 -4.76 4.78 7.36
CA PHE A 68 -4.62 5.42 6.06
C PHE A 68 -3.20 5.32 5.50
N VAL A 69 -2.17 5.29 6.33
CA VAL A 69 -0.79 4.99 5.89
C VAL A 69 -0.73 3.63 5.17
N THR A 70 -1.36 2.60 5.72
CA THR A 70 -1.40 1.28 5.07
C THR A 70 -2.20 1.31 3.77
N ASN A 71 -3.28 2.11 3.70
CA ASN A 71 -4.04 2.33 2.47
C ASN A 71 -3.19 3.01 1.39
N ILE A 72 -2.41 4.03 1.74
CA ILE A 72 -1.50 4.71 0.82
C ILE A 72 -0.50 3.71 0.23
N ILE A 73 0.14 2.88 1.06
CA ILE A 73 1.11 1.88 0.61
C ILE A 73 0.47 0.89 -0.35
N LEU A 74 -0.71 0.37 -0.02
CA LEU A 74 -1.45 -0.54 -0.87
C LEU A 74 -1.77 0.11 -2.22
N SER A 75 -2.32 1.33 -2.19
CA SER A 75 -2.69 2.08 -3.39
C SER A 75 -1.50 2.29 -4.31
N PHE A 76 -0.40 2.85 -3.80
CA PHE A 76 0.81 3.07 -4.61
C PHE A 76 1.37 1.75 -5.15
N THR A 77 1.34 0.67 -4.36
CA THR A 77 1.83 -0.63 -4.83
C THR A 77 0.99 -1.17 -5.99
N LEU A 78 -0.33 -1.08 -5.88
CA LEU A 78 -1.23 -1.54 -6.94
C LEU A 78 -1.10 -0.69 -8.21
N TRP A 79 -0.97 0.63 -8.09
CA TRP A 79 -0.87 1.54 -9.22
C TRP A 79 0.53 1.51 -9.86
N GLU A 80 1.60 1.66 -9.10
CA GLU A 80 2.95 1.77 -9.63
C GLU A 80 3.51 0.43 -10.16
N ILE A 81 3.25 -0.68 -9.45
CA ILE A 81 3.70 -2.00 -9.89
C ILE A 81 2.67 -2.64 -10.83
N GLY A 82 1.40 -2.62 -10.43
CA GLY A 82 0.33 -3.25 -11.19
C GLY A 82 0.18 -2.68 -12.60
N PHE A 83 0.33 -1.37 -12.78
CA PHE A 83 0.24 -0.71 -14.09
C PHE A 83 1.58 -0.49 -14.79
N SER A 84 2.70 -0.83 -14.16
CA SER A 84 4.04 -0.58 -14.71
C SER A 84 4.23 -1.07 -16.14
N ILE A 85 3.74 -2.26 -16.44
CA ILE A 85 3.88 -2.88 -17.76
C ILE A 85 2.92 -2.23 -18.76
N ARG A 86 1.71 -1.93 -18.33
CA ARG A 86 0.72 -1.23 -19.18
C ARG A 86 1.22 0.16 -19.57
N GLU A 87 1.84 0.86 -18.67
CA GLU A 87 2.44 2.16 -18.94
C GLU A 87 3.54 2.08 -20.01
N GLU A 88 4.43 1.09 -19.95
CA GLU A 88 5.43 0.84 -20.99
C GLU A 88 4.79 0.43 -22.32
N GLN A 89 3.67 -0.29 -22.31
CA GLN A 89 2.90 -0.60 -23.52
C GLN A 89 2.35 0.68 -24.17
N VAL A 90 1.67 1.52 -23.39
CA VAL A 90 1.08 2.77 -23.89
C VAL A 90 2.14 3.75 -24.40
N ARG A 91 3.31 3.78 -23.76
CA ARG A 91 4.47 4.59 -24.20
C ARG A 91 5.18 4.00 -25.43
N GLY A 92 4.85 2.80 -25.88
CA GLY A 92 5.53 2.10 -26.98
C GLY A 92 6.95 1.65 -26.66
N THR A 93 7.34 1.67 -25.38
CA THR A 93 8.70 1.32 -24.92
C THR A 93 8.83 -0.13 -24.48
N LEU A 94 7.72 -0.87 -24.47
CA LEU A 94 7.71 -2.26 -24.00
C LEU A 94 8.63 -3.15 -24.82
N GLU A 95 8.64 -3.05 -26.15
CA GLU A 95 9.52 -3.85 -27.02
C GLU A 95 10.99 -3.59 -26.74
N SER A 96 11.38 -2.32 -26.58
CA SER A 96 12.76 -1.95 -26.26
C SER A 96 13.18 -2.47 -24.88
N LEU A 97 12.26 -2.49 -23.92
CA LEU A 97 12.48 -3.08 -22.60
C LEU A 97 12.68 -4.61 -22.69
N TYR A 98 11.93 -5.27 -23.57
CA TYR A 98 12.01 -6.72 -23.76
C TYR A 98 13.22 -7.17 -24.57
N LEU A 99 13.75 -6.32 -25.45
CA LEU A 99 14.99 -6.54 -26.20
C LEU A 99 16.24 -6.21 -25.38
N SER A 100 16.11 -5.42 -24.32
CA SER A 100 17.20 -5.10 -23.42
C SER A 100 17.66 -6.35 -22.65
N PRO A 101 18.97 -6.55 -22.45
CA PRO A 101 19.50 -7.65 -21.62
C PRO A 101 19.22 -7.48 -20.12
N THR A 102 18.45 -6.47 -19.73
CA THR A 102 18.11 -6.18 -18.34
C THR A 102 17.12 -7.19 -17.78
N ASN A 103 17.33 -7.55 -16.51
CA ASN A 103 16.38 -8.42 -15.82
C ASN A 103 15.10 -7.63 -15.50
N LYS A 104 13.96 -8.12 -15.98
CA LYS A 104 12.64 -7.51 -15.81
C LYS A 104 12.21 -7.38 -14.35
N PHE A 105 12.61 -8.35 -13.54
CA PHE A 105 12.36 -8.31 -12.10
C PHE A 105 13.11 -7.16 -11.44
N SER A 106 14.34 -6.86 -11.88
CA SER A 106 15.11 -5.70 -11.39
C SER A 106 14.41 -4.37 -11.73
N ASN A 107 13.74 -4.28 -12.89
CA ASN A 107 12.94 -3.11 -13.24
C ASN A 107 11.71 -2.95 -12.32
N LEU A 108 10.97 -4.03 -12.05
CA LEU A 108 9.85 -3.98 -11.10
C LEU A 108 10.33 -3.64 -9.69
N LEU A 109 11.44 -4.22 -9.25
CA LEU A 109 11.98 -3.98 -7.92
C LEU A 109 12.48 -2.53 -7.74
N SER A 110 13.02 -1.89 -8.79
CA SER A 110 13.44 -0.49 -8.73
C SER A 110 12.27 0.48 -8.49
N ARG A 111 11.07 0.14 -8.97
CA ARG A 111 9.85 0.91 -8.69
C ARG A 111 9.44 0.84 -7.23
N VAL A 112 9.72 -0.28 -6.54
CA VAL A 112 9.48 -0.43 -5.10
C VAL A 112 10.21 0.64 -4.29
N PHE A 113 11.45 0.94 -4.65
CA PHE A 113 12.20 1.99 -3.95
C PHE A 113 11.53 3.36 -4.07
N ALA A 114 11.03 3.69 -5.26
CA ALA A 114 10.29 4.92 -5.49
C ALA A 114 8.99 4.96 -4.68
N ILE A 115 8.23 3.85 -4.66
CA ILE A 115 7.02 3.71 -3.86
C ILE A 115 7.33 3.96 -2.39
N LEU A 116 8.35 3.30 -1.84
CA LEU A 116 8.73 3.46 -0.44
C LEU A 116 9.10 4.90 -0.10
N LEU A 117 9.87 5.55 -0.96
CA LEU A 117 10.29 6.93 -0.74
C LEU A 117 9.10 7.90 -0.76
N TRP A 118 8.19 7.74 -1.71
CA TRP A 118 7.00 8.57 -1.84
C TRP A 118 5.99 8.32 -0.73
N THR A 119 5.67 7.06 -0.46
CA THR A 119 4.75 6.72 0.62
C THR A 119 5.27 7.17 1.97
N ALA A 120 6.58 7.06 2.22
CA ALA A 120 7.19 7.59 3.43
C ALA A 120 7.05 9.11 3.53
N ALA A 121 7.39 9.85 2.47
CA ALA A 121 7.29 11.31 2.45
C ALA A 121 5.84 11.78 2.70
N ILE A 122 4.88 11.21 2.00
CA ILE A 122 3.46 11.55 2.11
C ILE A 122 2.91 11.14 3.49
N SER A 123 3.24 9.94 3.97
CA SER A 123 2.78 9.44 5.26
C SER A 123 3.32 10.28 6.41
N ILE A 124 4.61 10.61 6.39
CA ILE A 124 5.22 11.46 7.41
C ILE A 124 4.58 12.85 7.39
N GLY A 125 4.44 13.47 6.21
CA GLY A 125 3.79 14.77 6.06
C GLY A 125 2.35 14.76 6.55
N GLY A 126 1.58 13.72 6.20
CA GLY A 126 0.22 13.53 6.65
C GLY A 126 0.09 13.33 8.16
N LEU A 127 0.95 12.48 8.75
CA LEU A 127 0.94 12.24 10.20
C LEU A 127 1.36 13.47 11.00
N LEU A 128 2.34 14.24 10.53
CA LEU A 128 2.74 15.51 11.15
C LEU A 128 1.59 16.52 11.15
N LEU A 129 0.82 16.55 10.08
CA LEU A 129 -0.32 17.42 9.94
C LEU A 129 -1.45 17.05 10.89
N VAL A 130 -1.84 15.74 10.93
CA VAL A 130 -2.84 15.25 11.90
C VAL A 130 -2.37 15.56 13.32
N SER A 131 -1.10 15.27 13.63
CA SER A 131 -0.50 15.56 14.94
C SER A 131 -0.63 17.03 15.33
N GLY A 132 -0.41 17.95 14.38
CA GLY A 132 -0.59 19.39 14.60
C GLY A 132 -2.04 19.81 14.84
N LEU A 133 -3.00 19.16 14.19
CA LEU A 133 -4.43 19.49 14.31
C LEU A 133 -5.08 18.90 15.57
N VAL A 134 -4.66 17.72 16.00
CA VAL A 134 -5.29 16.98 17.13
C VAL A 134 -4.51 17.17 18.45
N GLY A 135 -3.36 17.84 18.42
CA GLY A 135 -2.56 18.11 19.62
C GLY A 135 -1.56 17.01 19.99
N GLY A 136 -1.20 16.17 19.03
CA GLY A 136 -0.22 15.10 19.18
C GLY A 136 -0.79 13.71 18.91
N LEU A 137 -0.06 12.90 18.15
CA LEU A 137 -0.39 11.51 17.91
C LEU A 137 0.43 10.60 18.85
N PRO A 138 -0.17 9.55 19.44
CA PRO A 138 0.58 8.60 20.26
C PRO A 138 1.56 7.79 19.41
N VAL A 139 2.83 7.79 19.77
CA VAL A 139 3.89 7.00 19.12
C VAL A 139 4.62 6.20 20.19
N ASN A 140 4.17 4.97 20.46
CA ASN A 140 4.78 4.12 21.48
C ASN A 140 5.93 3.28 20.90
N ASN A 141 5.63 2.14 20.31
CA ASN A 141 6.66 1.18 19.88
C ASN A 141 7.03 1.36 18.40
N LEU A 142 7.73 2.47 18.06
CA LEU A 142 8.11 2.78 16.68
C LEU A 142 8.89 1.63 15.99
N GLY A 143 9.79 0.96 16.71
CA GLY A 143 10.56 -0.14 16.12
C GLY A 143 9.70 -1.33 15.69
N LYS A 144 8.73 -1.73 16.53
CA LYS A 144 7.77 -2.79 16.18
C LYS A 144 6.84 -2.33 15.04
N ALA A 145 6.37 -1.09 15.07
CA ALA A 145 5.53 -0.53 14.03
C ALA A 145 6.24 -0.50 12.67
N LEU A 146 7.52 -0.10 12.62
CA LEU A 146 8.32 -0.14 11.41
C LEU A 146 8.53 -1.55 10.89
N PHE A 147 8.73 -2.54 11.78
CA PHE A 147 8.80 -3.94 11.40
C PHE A 147 7.48 -4.43 10.78
N VAL A 148 6.34 -4.13 11.40
CA VAL A 148 5.01 -4.46 10.86
C VAL A 148 4.81 -3.78 9.51
N LEU A 149 5.15 -2.50 9.40
CA LEU A 149 5.04 -1.74 8.15
C LEU A 149 5.91 -2.33 7.02
N LEU A 150 7.13 -2.79 7.34
CA LEU A 150 8.01 -3.46 6.40
C LEU A 150 7.39 -4.78 5.91
N MET A 151 6.88 -5.62 6.81
CA MET A 151 6.20 -6.86 6.45
C MET A 151 4.93 -6.61 5.64
N THR A 152 4.15 -5.60 6.00
CA THR A 152 2.96 -5.17 5.26
C THR A 152 3.32 -4.74 3.84
N THR A 153 4.35 -3.90 3.70
CA THR A 153 4.81 -3.42 2.39
C THR A 153 5.28 -4.57 1.51
N THR A 154 6.09 -5.49 2.05
CA THR A 154 6.52 -6.68 1.31
C THR A 154 5.33 -7.56 0.91
N GLY A 155 4.33 -7.73 1.76
CA GLY A 155 3.10 -8.43 1.44
C GLY A 155 2.32 -7.77 0.29
N PHE A 156 2.20 -6.45 0.30
CA PHE A 156 1.54 -5.70 -0.78
C PHE A 156 2.28 -5.78 -2.10
N LEU A 157 3.63 -5.93 -2.11
CA LEU A 157 4.37 -6.19 -3.34
C LEU A 157 3.89 -7.46 -4.05
N GLY A 158 3.49 -8.49 -3.30
CA GLY A 158 2.90 -9.68 -3.88
C GLY A 158 1.61 -9.38 -4.65
N PHE A 159 0.74 -8.55 -4.11
CA PHE A 159 -0.45 -8.07 -4.82
C PHE A 159 -0.07 -7.24 -6.05
N GLY A 160 0.90 -6.33 -5.94
CA GLY A 160 1.42 -5.57 -7.08
C GLY A 160 1.87 -6.48 -8.22
N PHE A 161 2.62 -7.55 -7.93
CA PHE A 161 3.06 -8.53 -8.95
C PHE A 161 1.90 -9.31 -9.57
N ILE A 162 0.90 -9.72 -8.75
CA ILE A 162 -0.31 -10.38 -9.26
C ILE A 162 -1.03 -9.43 -10.23
N PHE A 163 -1.23 -8.18 -9.84
CA PHE A 163 -1.90 -7.19 -10.68
C PHE A 163 -1.10 -6.84 -11.92
N ALA A 164 0.23 -6.75 -11.85
CA ALA A 164 1.08 -6.59 -13.04
C ALA A 164 0.88 -7.72 -14.06
N GLY A 165 0.70 -8.96 -13.59
CA GLY A 165 0.34 -10.07 -14.45
C GLY A 165 -1.08 -9.95 -15.05
N ILE A 166 -2.05 -9.53 -14.23
CA ILE A 166 -3.45 -9.37 -14.66
C ILE A 166 -3.58 -8.25 -15.71
N THR A 167 -2.89 -7.12 -15.52
CA THR A 167 -2.94 -5.96 -16.43
C THR A 167 -2.43 -6.28 -17.83
N ILE A 168 -1.49 -7.22 -17.99
CA ILE A 168 -1.05 -7.68 -19.32
C ILE A 168 -2.24 -8.22 -20.13
N ARG A 169 -3.22 -8.85 -19.47
CA ARG A 169 -4.37 -9.48 -20.15
C ARG A 169 -5.60 -8.59 -20.23
N LEU A 170 -5.90 -7.85 -19.17
CA LEU A 170 -7.17 -7.12 -19.04
C LEU A 170 -7.14 -5.71 -19.65
N LYS A 171 -5.97 -5.21 -20.04
CA LYS A 171 -5.80 -3.89 -20.66
C LYS A 171 -6.49 -2.78 -19.84
N GLU A 172 -7.45 -2.07 -20.42
CA GLU A 172 -8.16 -0.96 -19.75
C GLU A 172 -9.07 -1.39 -18.60
N THR A 173 -9.64 -2.60 -18.66
CA THR A 173 -10.51 -3.14 -17.60
C THR A 173 -9.74 -3.38 -16.29
N ALA A 174 -8.42 -3.51 -16.37
CA ALA A 174 -7.56 -3.69 -15.20
C ALA A 174 -7.67 -2.52 -14.20
N GLN A 175 -7.87 -1.29 -14.68
CA GLN A 175 -8.05 -0.11 -13.83
C GLN A 175 -9.29 -0.23 -12.93
N ILE A 176 -10.40 -0.68 -13.49
CA ILE A 176 -11.64 -0.90 -12.73
C ILE A 176 -11.43 -1.97 -11.67
N LEU A 177 -10.73 -3.04 -12.02
CA LEU A 177 -10.43 -4.13 -11.09
C LEU A 177 -9.54 -3.66 -9.94
N VAL A 178 -8.47 -2.90 -10.21
CA VAL A 178 -7.58 -2.37 -9.18
C VAL A 178 -8.32 -1.45 -8.22
N ASN A 179 -9.14 -0.54 -8.75
CA ASN A 179 -9.99 0.33 -7.93
C ASN A 179 -10.93 -0.51 -7.05
N GLY A 180 -11.61 -1.50 -7.63
CA GLY A 180 -12.50 -2.39 -6.90
C GLY A 180 -11.80 -3.11 -5.75
N VAL A 181 -10.62 -3.67 -6.00
CA VAL A 181 -9.81 -4.35 -4.98
C VAL A 181 -9.30 -3.38 -3.92
N GLN A 182 -8.88 -2.19 -4.30
CA GLN A 182 -8.46 -1.15 -3.36
C GLN A 182 -9.61 -0.76 -2.42
N PHE A 183 -10.80 -0.49 -2.96
CA PHE A 183 -11.99 -0.20 -2.15
C PHE A 183 -12.39 -1.39 -1.26
N PHE A 184 -12.30 -2.62 -1.78
CA PHE A 184 -12.55 -3.82 -1.01
C PHE A 184 -11.66 -3.89 0.24
N PHE A 185 -10.34 -3.77 0.08
CA PHE A 185 -9.43 -3.77 1.22
C PHE A 185 -9.62 -2.54 2.11
N MET A 186 -9.87 -1.36 1.54
CA MET A 186 -10.10 -0.13 2.33
C MET A 186 -11.25 -0.30 3.31
N ILE A 187 -12.35 -0.93 2.88
CA ILE A 187 -13.55 -1.13 3.70
C ILE A 187 -13.37 -2.34 4.62
N PHE A 188 -13.08 -3.52 4.07
CA PHE A 188 -13.10 -4.77 4.84
C PHE A 188 -11.89 -4.99 5.72
N SER A 189 -10.75 -4.34 5.44
CA SER A 189 -9.61 -4.30 6.35
C SER A 189 -9.60 -3.05 7.23
N ALA A 190 -10.72 -2.31 7.28
CA ALA A 190 -10.91 -1.13 8.13
C ALA A 190 -9.76 -0.11 8.06
N GLN A 191 -9.21 0.15 6.86
CA GLN A 191 -8.03 1.01 6.70
C GLN A 191 -8.28 2.49 7.05
N VAL A 192 -9.53 2.94 6.96
CA VAL A 192 -9.91 4.36 7.16
C VAL A 192 -10.79 4.60 8.37
N PHE A 193 -11.13 3.55 9.13
CA PHE A 193 -11.92 3.63 10.36
C PHE A 193 -11.53 2.48 11.30
N PRO A 194 -11.87 2.51 12.61
CA PRO A 194 -11.64 1.39 13.53
C PRO A 194 -12.48 0.17 13.18
N PHE A 195 -12.01 -1.04 13.52
CA PHE A 195 -12.80 -2.28 13.32
C PHE A 195 -14.13 -2.28 14.07
N SER A 196 -14.19 -1.58 15.21
CA SER A 196 -15.41 -1.44 16.00
C SER A 196 -16.59 -0.79 15.26
N VAL A 197 -16.35 -0.09 14.16
CA VAL A 197 -17.38 0.52 13.29
C VAL A 197 -18.02 -0.52 12.37
N LEU A 198 -17.32 -1.60 12.05
CA LEU A 198 -17.84 -2.66 11.18
C LEU A 198 -18.86 -3.53 11.92
N PRO A 199 -19.94 -3.98 11.26
CA PRO A 199 -20.83 -4.99 11.82
C PRO A 199 -20.07 -6.26 12.21
N LEU A 200 -20.43 -6.88 13.35
CA LEU A 200 -19.77 -8.10 13.84
C LEU A 200 -19.69 -9.22 12.79
N ALA A 201 -20.76 -9.39 12.01
CA ALA A 201 -20.78 -10.37 10.93
C ALA A 201 -19.68 -10.09 9.89
N VAL A 202 -19.40 -8.83 9.55
CA VAL A 202 -18.34 -8.46 8.59
C VAL A 202 -16.97 -8.70 9.22
N GLN A 203 -16.78 -8.36 10.49
CA GLN A 203 -15.52 -8.63 11.19
C GLN A 203 -15.21 -10.13 11.22
N ASP A 204 -16.18 -10.99 11.58
CA ASP A 204 -15.98 -12.42 11.78
C ASP A 204 -15.85 -13.18 10.45
N TYR A 205 -16.68 -12.85 9.46
CA TYR A 205 -16.74 -13.62 8.19
C TYR A 205 -15.87 -13.06 7.08
N VAL A 206 -15.43 -11.80 7.16
CA VAL A 206 -14.64 -11.17 6.10
C VAL A 206 -13.30 -10.68 6.63
N SER A 207 -13.29 -9.75 7.59
CA SER A 207 -12.07 -9.07 8.04
C SER A 207 -11.04 -10.02 8.63
N ARG A 208 -11.46 -11.01 9.42
CA ARG A 208 -10.58 -12.03 10.01
C ARG A 208 -9.94 -12.99 9.00
N TRP A 209 -10.47 -13.10 7.79
CA TRP A 209 -9.88 -13.90 6.72
C TRP A 209 -8.88 -13.13 5.86
N LEU A 210 -8.82 -11.81 6.01
CA LEU A 210 -7.93 -10.96 5.24
C LEU A 210 -6.62 -10.71 5.99
N PRO A 211 -5.47 -11.18 5.50
CA PRO A 211 -4.16 -10.89 6.12
C PRO A 211 -3.89 -9.39 6.26
N VAL A 212 -4.42 -8.60 5.34
CA VAL A 212 -4.31 -7.13 5.34
C VAL A 212 -4.94 -6.51 6.60
N SER A 213 -6.04 -7.09 7.11
CA SER A 213 -6.69 -6.61 8.33
C SER A 213 -5.75 -6.67 9.53
N TYR A 214 -5.01 -7.75 9.68
CA TYR A 214 -4.01 -7.91 10.77
C TYR A 214 -2.82 -6.95 10.61
N CYS A 215 -2.43 -6.65 9.36
CA CYS A 215 -1.41 -5.65 9.09
C CYS A 215 -1.84 -4.26 9.57
N VAL A 216 -3.09 -3.88 9.28
CA VAL A 216 -3.67 -2.60 9.69
C VAL A 216 -3.80 -2.53 11.21
N ASP A 217 -4.34 -3.58 11.81
CA ASP A 217 -4.58 -3.66 13.25
C ASP A 217 -3.28 -3.57 14.05
N LEU A 218 -2.30 -4.42 13.76
CA LEU A 218 -1.00 -4.38 14.44
C LEU A 218 -0.25 -3.07 14.24
N PHE A 219 -0.29 -2.48 13.06
CA PHE A 219 0.38 -1.21 12.83
C PHE A 219 -0.19 -0.09 13.69
N ARG A 220 -1.53 0.01 13.76
CA ARG A 220 -2.25 0.99 14.58
C ARG A 220 -1.97 0.78 16.07
N THR A 221 -2.28 -0.42 16.54
CA THR A 221 -2.27 -0.72 17.98
C THR A 221 -0.86 -0.69 18.55
N THR A 222 0.16 -1.07 17.77
CA THR A 222 1.56 -0.93 18.18
C THR A 222 1.97 0.52 18.36
N LEU A 223 1.50 1.45 17.50
CA LEU A 223 1.79 2.88 17.63
C LEU A 223 0.97 3.52 18.74
N ILE A 224 -0.29 3.16 18.90
CA ILE A 224 -1.16 3.69 19.95
C ILE A 224 -0.78 3.14 21.32
N GLY A 225 -0.23 1.93 21.37
CA GLY A 225 0.13 1.24 22.62
C GLY A 225 -1.03 0.46 23.23
N GLU A 226 -1.97 0.02 22.39
CA GLU A 226 -3.15 -0.78 22.79
C GLU A 226 -3.02 -2.24 22.35
N ALA A 227 -3.91 -3.08 22.84
CA ALA A 227 -4.04 -4.45 22.35
C ALA A 227 -4.73 -4.46 20.98
N PRO A 228 -4.41 -5.42 20.09
CA PRO A 228 -5.07 -5.59 18.81
C PRO A 228 -6.58 -5.74 18.95
N GLU A 229 -7.34 -5.20 18.00
CA GLU A 229 -8.81 -5.29 18.01
C GLU A 229 -9.31 -6.65 17.51
N LEU A 230 -8.60 -7.29 16.55
CA LEU A 230 -9.04 -8.55 15.93
C LEU A 230 -8.74 -9.77 16.80
N LEU A 231 -7.54 -9.85 17.40
CA LEU A 231 -7.12 -10.96 18.27
C LEU A 231 -6.47 -10.43 19.56
N PRO A 232 -7.23 -9.81 20.47
CA PRO A 232 -6.68 -9.15 21.65
C PRO A 232 -5.94 -10.10 22.60
N ASN A 233 -6.29 -11.40 22.59
CA ASN A 233 -5.66 -12.41 23.45
C ASN A 233 -4.48 -13.11 22.80
N ASP A 234 -4.33 -13.03 21.47
CA ASP A 234 -3.36 -13.81 20.69
C ASP A 234 -2.48 -12.94 19.78
N VAL A 235 -1.86 -11.91 20.36
CA VAL A 235 -1.00 -10.95 19.64
C VAL A 235 0.11 -11.65 18.84
N LEU A 236 0.66 -12.78 19.37
CA LEU A 236 1.69 -13.55 18.65
C LEU A 236 1.16 -14.18 17.37
N VAL A 237 -0.11 -14.60 17.35
CA VAL A 237 -0.76 -15.15 16.14
C VAL A 237 -0.89 -14.07 15.09
N GLU A 238 -1.26 -12.85 15.47
CA GLU A 238 -1.32 -11.73 14.53
C GLU A 238 0.05 -11.41 13.91
N TYR A 239 1.10 -11.35 14.73
CA TYR A 239 2.46 -11.19 14.20
C TYR A 239 2.84 -12.32 13.25
N ALA A 240 2.49 -13.57 13.56
CA ALA A 240 2.76 -14.71 12.68
C ALA A 240 2.02 -14.59 11.33
N ILE A 241 0.76 -14.13 11.34
CA ILE A 241 -0.02 -13.89 10.12
C ILE A 241 0.62 -12.79 9.27
N VAL A 242 1.02 -11.67 9.89
CA VAL A 242 1.66 -10.55 9.19
C VAL A 242 3.02 -10.96 8.59
N ILE A 243 3.83 -11.71 9.33
CA ILE A 243 5.11 -12.23 8.83
C ILE A 243 4.89 -13.22 7.69
N ALA A 244 3.94 -14.16 7.86
CA ALA A 244 3.58 -15.10 6.81
C ALA A 244 3.10 -14.38 5.54
N PHE A 245 2.24 -13.38 5.68
CA PHE A 245 1.78 -12.56 4.57
C PHE A 245 2.94 -11.83 3.88
N GLY A 246 3.84 -11.20 4.65
CA GLY A 246 5.00 -10.47 4.14
C GLY A 246 5.99 -11.35 3.37
N ILE A 247 6.07 -12.65 3.66
CA ILE A 247 6.97 -13.60 3.00
C ILE A 247 6.27 -14.33 1.85
N VAL A 248 5.09 -14.88 2.11
CA VAL A 248 4.39 -15.77 1.17
C VAL A 248 3.79 -14.99 -0.01
N SER A 249 3.19 -13.83 0.26
CA SER A 249 2.52 -13.04 -0.78
C SER A 249 3.47 -12.62 -1.93
N PRO A 250 4.66 -12.05 -1.70
CA PRO A 250 5.57 -11.69 -2.79
C PRO A 250 6.10 -12.92 -3.56
N ILE A 251 6.26 -14.06 -2.90
CA ILE A 251 6.67 -15.31 -3.55
C ILE A 251 5.57 -15.77 -4.53
N ILE A 252 4.32 -15.84 -4.06
CA ILE A 252 3.17 -16.21 -4.90
C ILE A 252 3.02 -15.21 -6.05
N GLY A 253 3.09 -13.91 -5.76
CA GLY A 253 2.98 -12.85 -6.76
C GLY A 253 4.05 -12.95 -7.84
N TYR A 254 5.31 -13.19 -7.45
CA TYR A 254 6.41 -13.36 -8.38
C TYR A 254 6.22 -14.56 -9.32
N PHE A 255 5.83 -15.73 -8.78
CA PHE A 255 5.59 -16.92 -9.60
C PHE A 255 4.40 -16.71 -10.54
N TYR A 256 3.32 -16.10 -10.07
CA TYR A 256 2.16 -15.78 -10.87
C TYR A 256 2.50 -14.82 -12.01
N TYR A 257 3.22 -13.72 -11.71
CA TYR A 257 3.69 -12.78 -12.71
C TYR A 257 4.53 -13.46 -13.80
N ASN A 258 5.52 -14.25 -13.40
CA ASN A 258 6.38 -14.95 -14.34
C ASN A 258 5.61 -15.96 -15.22
N TRP A 259 4.61 -16.62 -14.66
CA TRP A 259 3.76 -17.54 -15.40
C TRP A 259 2.94 -16.81 -16.47
N ILE A 260 2.30 -15.69 -16.12
CA ILE A 260 1.54 -14.86 -17.06
C ILE A 260 2.46 -14.26 -18.14
N ASP A 261 3.61 -13.70 -17.76
CA ASP A 261 4.57 -13.10 -18.69
C ASP A 261 5.06 -14.13 -19.74
N ARG A 262 5.39 -15.35 -19.31
CA ARG A 262 5.76 -16.44 -20.23
C ARG A 262 4.61 -16.78 -21.18
N LYS A 263 3.40 -16.90 -20.66
CA LYS A 263 2.23 -17.24 -21.46
C LYS A 263 1.90 -16.16 -22.49
N ALA A 264 1.95 -14.88 -22.11
CA ALA A 264 1.71 -13.74 -23.01
C ALA A 264 2.74 -13.69 -24.17
N ARG A 265 3.98 -14.09 -23.92
CA ARG A 265 5.00 -14.21 -24.98
C ARG A 265 4.75 -15.33 -25.96
N THR A 266 4.32 -16.51 -25.46
CA THR A 266 4.05 -17.65 -26.33
C THR A 266 2.81 -17.42 -27.19
N GLU A 267 1.83 -16.67 -26.69
CA GLU A 267 0.57 -16.34 -27.38
C GLU A 267 0.72 -15.10 -28.30
N GLY A 268 1.85 -14.38 -28.24
CA GLY A 268 2.10 -13.19 -29.08
C GLY A 268 1.23 -11.96 -28.73
N THR A 269 0.53 -11.98 -27.60
CA THR A 269 -0.45 -10.95 -27.21
C THR A 269 0.18 -9.67 -26.66
N LEU A 270 1.50 -9.61 -26.53
CA LEU A 270 2.21 -8.44 -26.00
C LEU A 270 2.17 -7.21 -26.94
N GLY A 271 2.00 -7.42 -28.25
CA GLY A 271 1.94 -6.37 -29.28
C GLY A 271 0.52 -5.92 -29.65
N GLU A 272 -0.52 -6.52 -29.09
CA GLU A 272 -1.89 -6.08 -29.35
C GLU A 272 -2.23 -4.86 -28.49
N TYR A 273 -2.37 -3.71 -29.12
CA TYR A 273 -2.76 -2.41 -28.52
C TYR A 273 -4.27 -2.34 -28.26
#